data_cd8d597138835586850ba76a5315a1f4
#
_entry.id   cd8d597138835586850ba76a5315a1f4
#
_cell.length_a   1.000
_cell.length_b   1.000
_cell.length_c   1.000
_cell.angle_alpha   90.00
_cell.angle_beta   90.00
_cell.angle_gamma   90.00
#
_symmetry.space_group_name_H-M   'P 1'
#
loop_
_entity.id
_entity.type
_entity.pdbx_description
1 polymer ?
#
loop_
_entity_poly.entity_id
_entity_poly.type
_entity_poly.pdbx_seq_one_letter_code
_entity_poly.pdbx_strand_id
1 'polypeptide(L)'
;MIYKLLLFTLFLTFNFIDLKSESKKPNIIFFLVDDLGWYDVGYQGSKFYETPNIDSLSERGMKFKNAYSAHPRCVPSRYGIMTGKYPARTKSPGPGSQLKSSEYTIAEALKDNGYSTLISGKWHLSRGKSGSSPEEQGFENNYGGGDSGVPKSYFYPYNIQKRGKGNENAPDLTKLPVVEDGYHLTDQLTDLTLNWLDINYINVKNNKPFFIYLSHYEVHTPFEGKRSLEEKYKTKVKSIYGENNLENPFFYEKTTGETKLRQDNHIYAAMIENLDNNFGRVIRYLKKNNLYKNTIIVFTSDHGGLSNRGNGRPLATSNLPLRAGKGHNYEGGIKIPLFVVWENKIKRGWSNTIVTGIDHFPTLLELIGEDIINEKHVDGLSFRKSLIGKNQDNSKRPIYWHSPRPRPQSTGDLANTAVRIGDYKLFDFYREGRIELYNIKKDQGEKNNLAEKMPKKREELLNLIKNWRSSIDAIE
;
A
#
# COMPACT_ATOMS: atom_id res chain seq x y z
N MET A 1 -22.15 -62.97 64.04
CA MET A 1 -22.25 -62.94 62.55
C MET A 1 -22.33 -61.48 62.09
N ILE A 2 -21.22 -60.95 61.68
CA ILE A 2 -21.07 -59.50 61.34
C ILE A 2 -20.93 -59.40 59.82
N TYR A 3 -21.94 -58.80 59.17
CA TYR A 3 -21.91 -58.49 57.73
C TYR A 3 -21.06 -57.21 57.50
N LYS A 4 -19.97 -57.34 56.81
CA LYS A 4 -19.20 -56.22 56.28
C LYS A 4 -19.81 -55.78 54.95
N LEU A 5 -20.36 -54.56 54.96
CA LEU A 5 -20.83 -53.89 53.75
C LEU A 5 -19.62 -53.17 53.09
N LEU A 6 -19.17 -53.65 51.90
CA LEU A 6 -18.19 -52.97 51.09
C LEU A 6 -18.88 -51.92 50.20
N LEU A 7 -18.67 -50.63 50.48
CA LEU A 7 -19.01 -49.53 49.57
C LEU A 7 -17.92 -49.40 48.49
N PHE A 8 -18.30 -49.71 47.26
CA PHE A 8 -17.50 -49.46 46.10
C PHE A 8 -17.79 -48.01 45.60
N THR A 9 -16.93 -47.07 45.91
CA THR A 9 -17.00 -45.70 45.38
C THR A 9 -16.37 -45.66 43.98
N LEU A 10 -17.24 -45.58 42.97
CA LEU A 10 -16.82 -45.42 41.57
C LEU A 10 -16.42 -43.95 41.34
N PHE A 11 -15.13 -43.66 41.29
CA PHE A 11 -14.61 -42.37 40.86
C PHE A 11 -14.72 -42.25 39.33
N LEU A 12 -15.77 -41.59 38.84
CA LEU A 12 -15.85 -41.12 37.45
C LEU A 12 -14.92 -39.93 37.27
N THR A 13 -13.73 -40.14 36.74
CA THR A 13 -12.86 -39.07 36.26
C THR A 13 -13.48 -38.52 34.98
N PHE A 14 -14.18 -37.41 35.09
CA PHE A 14 -14.53 -36.58 33.94
C PHE A 14 -13.24 -35.93 33.40
N ASN A 15 -12.67 -36.50 32.33
CA ASN A 15 -11.71 -35.79 31.52
C ASN A 15 -12.47 -34.65 30.81
N PHE A 16 -12.37 -33.45 31.36
CA PHE A 16 -12.70 -32.24 30.61
C PHE A 16 -11.72 -32.15 29.45
N ILE A 17 -12.13 -32.63 28.29
CA ILE A 17 -11.50 -32.24 27.04
C ILE A 17 -11.79 -30.74 26.91
N ASP A 18 -10.78 -29.91 27.23
CA ASP A 18 -10.79 -28.50 26.89
C ASP A 18 -10.88 -28.43 25.36
N LEU A 19 -12.09 -28.39 24.83
CA LEU A 19 -12.37 -27.97 23.47
C LEU A 19 -11.94 -26.49 23.40
N LYS A 20 -10.64 -26.27 23.20
CA LYS A 20 -10.19 -25.00 22.69
C LYS A 20 -11.04 -24.74 21.46
N SER A 21 -12.03 -23.89 21.59
CA SER A 21 -12.75 -23.33 20.45
C SER A 21 -11.68 -22.76 19.52
N GLU A 22 -11.43 -23.43 18.39
CA GLU A 22 -10.54 -22.90 17.37
C GLU A 22 -11.01 -21.49 17.06
N SER A 23 -10.20 -20.51 17.40
CA SER A 23 -10.57 -19.11 17.18
C SER A 23 -10.75 -18.93 15.67
N LYS A 24 -11.96 -18.55 15.27
CA LYS A 24 -12.29 -18.32 13.85
C LYS A 24 -11.24 -17.43 13.21
N LYS A 25 -10.55 -17.90 12.15
CA LYS A 25 -9.60 -17.08 11.38
C LYS A 25 -10.28 -15.78 10.93
N PRO A 26 -9.62 -14.61 11.03
CA PRO A 26 -10.19 -13.34 10.61
C PRO A 26 -10.27 -13.24 9.10
N ASN A 27 -11.26 -12.52 8.60
CA ASN A 27 -11.24 -12.03 7.22
C ASN A 27 -10.18 -10.94 7.07
N ILE A 28 -9.72 -10.70 5.85
CA ILE A 28 -8.72 -9.67 5.55
C ILE A 28 -9.19 -8.83 4.36
N ILE A 29 -9.19 -7.51 4.52
CA ILE A 29 -9.28 -6.55 3.42
C ILE A 29 -8.00 -5.73 3.41
N PHE A 30 -7.23 -5.85 2.34
CA PHE A 30 -6.09 -5.01 2.07
C PHE A 30 -6.50 -3.95 1.04
N PHE A 31 -6.77 -2.74 1.55
CA PHE A 31 -7.19 -1.61 0.72
C PHE A 31 -5.95 -0.82 0.30
N LEU A 32 -5.56 -0.96 -0.96
CA LEU A 32 -4.39 -0.31 -1.53
C LEU A 32 -4.82 0.79 -2.51
N VAL A 33 -4.28 1.99 -2.29
CA VAL A 33 -4.52 3.15 -3.15
C VAL A 33 -3.29 3.39 -4.03
N ASP A 34 -3.51 3.75 -5.30
CA ASP A 34 -2.44 4.02 -6.25
C ASP A 34 -2.08 5.51 -6.25
N ASP A 35 -0.80 5.84 -6.08
CA ASP A 35 -0.28 7.22 -6.09
C ASP A 35 -0.78 8.14 -4.96
N LEU A 36 -1.31 7.64 -3.85
CA LEU A 36 -1.82 8.47 -2.76
C LEU A 36 -0.69 8.95 -1.85
N GLY A 37 -0.50 10.27 -1.77
CA GLY A 37 0.52 10.88 -0.92
C GLY A 37 0.22 10.79 0.58
N TRP A 38 1.27 10.95 1.40
CA TRP A 38 1.14 10.96 2.86
C TRP A 38 0.10 11.97 3.36
N TYR A 39 0.11 13.18 2.79
CA TYR A 39 -0.79 14.27 3.18
C TYR A 39 -2.09 14.34 2.36
N ASP A 40 -2.41 13.29 1.60
CA ASP A 40 -3.62 13.29 0.76
C ASP A 40 -4.88 12.78 1.47
N VAL A 41 -4.79 12.54 2.79
CA VAL A 41 -5.91 12.12 3.64
C VAL A 41 -6.03 13.01 4.88
N GLY A 42 -7.26 13.20 5.39
CA GLY A 42 -7.54 14.13 6.49
C GLY A 42 -6.84 13.75 7.79
N TYR A 43 -6.80 12.46 8.16
CA TYR A 43 -6.15 12.02 9.40
C TYR A 43 -4.61 12.25 9.42
N GLN A 44 -3.99 12.48 8.26
CA GLN A 44 -2.58 12.87 8.14
C GLN A 44 -2.38 14.38 8.04
N GLY A 45 -3.45 15.15 7.98
CA GLY A 45 -3.41 16.61 8.04
C GLY A 45 -3.81 17.37 6.78
N SER A 46 -4.34 16.69 5.73
CA SER A 46 -4.94 17.41 4.61
C SER A 46 -6.08 18.31 5.09
N LYS A 47 -6.05 19.55 4.64
CA LYS A 47 -7.17 20.50 4.81
C LYS A 47 -7.96 20.69 3.52
N PHE A 48 -7.41 20.20 2.43
CA PHE A 48 -8.00 20.34 1.11
C PHE A 48 -8.81 19.11 0.69
N TYR A 49 -8.23 17.91 0.82
CA TYR A 49 -8.90 16.66 0.50
C TYR A 49 -9.79 16.19 1.65
N GLU A 50 -10.99 15.74 1.33
CA GLU A 50 -11.98 15.29 2.31
C GLU A 50 -12.12 13.78 2.27
N THR A 51 -11.73 13.12 3.37
CA THR A 51 -11.70 11.66 3.49
C THR A 51 -12.41 11.17 4.77
N PRO A 52 -13.67 11.58 5.03
CA PRO A 52 -14.32 11.34 6.31
C PRO A 52 -14.50 9.87 6.68
N ASN A 53 -14.68 8.96 5.69
CA ASN A 53 -14.82 7.53 5.95
C ASN A 53 -13.48 6.90 6.33
N ILE A 54 -12.40 7.23 5.62
CA ILE A 54 -11.02 6.79 5.90
C ILE A 54 -10.58 7.35 7.27
N ASP A 55 -10.80 8.64 7.52
CA ASP A 55 -10.44 9.31 8.77
C ASP A 55 -11.14 8.68 9.97
N SER A 56 -12.45 8.50 9.87
CA SER A 56 -13.26 7.87 10.93
C SER A 56 -12.82 6.44 11.25
N LEU A 57 -12.43 5.65 10.24
CA LEU A 57 -11.94 4.30 10.46
C LEU A 57 -10.55 4.30 11.06
N SER A 58 -9.67 5.21 10.65
CA SER A 58 -8.29 5.34 11.16
C SER A 58 -8.25 5.53 12.69
N GLU A 59 -9.26 6.22 13.27
CA GLU A 59 -9.39 6.42 14.71
C GLU A 59 -9.73 5.13 15.49
N ARG A 60 -10.10 4.07 14.79
CA ARG A 60 -10.44 2.77 15.40
C ARG A 60 -9.29 1.78 15.39
N GLY A 61 -8.13 2.14 14.83
CA GLY A 61 -6.98 1.26 14.67
C GLY A 61 -5.65 1.86 15.07
N MET A 62 -4.58 1.19 14.69
CA MET A 62 -3.21 1.65 14.85
C MET A 62 -2.78 2.39 13.58
N LYS A 63 -2.46 3.65 13.73
CA LYS A 63 -1.87 4.53 12.71
C LYS A 63 -0.34 4.54 12.84
N PHE A 64 0.39 4.66 11.74
CA PHE A 64 1.86 4.64 11.76
C PHE A 64 2.43 5.99 11.31
N LYS A 65 3.34 6.56 12.10
CA LYS A 65 4.04 7.81 11.74
C LYS A 65 5.22 7.57 10.79
N ASN A 66 5.71 6.35 10.73
CA ASN A 66 6.88 5.95 9.96
C ASN A 66 6.56 4.76 9.04
N ALA A 67 5.52 4.89 8.22
CA ALA A 67 5.17 3.90 7.22
C ALA A 67 5.77 4.29 5.85
N TYR A 68 6.37 3.32 5.18
CA TYR A 68 7.10 3.49 3.93
C TYR A 68 6.70 2.45 2.90
N SER A 69 6.67 2.87 1.64
CA SER A 69 6.60 1.93 0.52
C SER A 69 7.92 1.16 0.37
N ALA A 70 7.86 -0.01 -0.25
CA ALA A 70 9.07 -0.76 -0.57
C ALA A 70 9.90 -0.13 -1.71
N HIS A 71 9.27 0.75 -2.51
CA HIS A 71 9.91 1.46 -3.62
C HIS A 71 9.03 2.66 -4.02
N PRO A 72 9.59 3.77 -4.56
CA PRO A 72 8.80 4.94 -4.95
C PRO A 72 8.02 4.80 -6.27
N ARG A 73 7.82 3.56 -6.77
CA ARG A 73 7.09 3.26 -8.02
C ARG A 73 6.21 2.02 -7.88
N CYS A 74 5.09 1.99 -8.62
CA CYS A 74 4.03 0.98 -8.50
C CYS A 74 4.52 -0.47 -8.57
N VAL A 75 5.10 -0.90 -9.71
CA VAL A 75 5.48 -2.31 -9.93
C VAL A 75 6.40 -2.84 -8.82
N PRO A 76 7.56 -2.20 -8.56
CA PRO A 76 8.45 -2.73 -7.54
C PRO A 76 7.88 -2.58 -6.11
N SER A 77 7.08 -1.56 -5.82
CA SER A 77 6.44 -1.46 -4.51
C SER A 77 5.42 -2.57 -4.29
N ARG A 78 4.57 -2.84 -5.27
CA ARG A 78 3.58 -3.93 -5.25
C ARG A 78 4.24 -5.30 -5.17
N TYR A 79 5.39 -5.49 -5.84
CA TYR A 79 6.22 -6.67 -5.67
C TYR A 79 6.60 -6.88 -4.19
N GLY A 80 7.10 -5.81 -3.53
CA GLY A 80 7.46 -5.88 -2.11
C GLY A 80 6.29 -6.25 -1.20
N ILE A 81 5.10 -5.67 -1.45
CA ILE A 81 3.87 -5.98 -0.70
C ILE A 81 3.49 -7.46 -0.86
N MET A 82 3.51 -7.97 -2.10
CA MET A 82 3.08 -9.34 -2.40
C MET A 82 4.05 -10.40 -1.90
N THR A 83 5.36 -10.13 -1.95
CA THR A 83 6.40 -11.15 -1.69
C THR A 83 7.11 -11.03 -0.35
N GLY A 84 6.98 -9.89 0.35
CA GLY A 84 7.77 -9.61 1.55
C GLY A 84 9.27 -9.44 1.30
N LYS A 85 9.69 -9.21 0.03
CA LYS A 85 11.09 -9.09 -0.38
C LYS A 85 11.41 -7.71 -0.91
N TYR A 86 12.66 -7.27 -0.71
CA TYR A 86 13.12 -6.04 -1.36
C TYR A 86 13.05 -6.17 -2.89
N PRO A 87 12.45 -5.18 -3.59
CA PRO A 87 12.39 -5.19 -5.06
C PRO A 87 13.74 -5.30 -5.74
N ALA A 88 14.81 -4.85 -5.10
CA ALA A 88 16.18 -4.95 -5.60
C ALA A 88 16.65 -6.39 -5.88
N ARG A 89 16.04 -7.40 -5.22
CA ARG A 89 16.30 -8.83 -5.50
C ARG A 89 15.88 -9.27 -6.89
N THR A 90 15.03 -8.51 -7.57
CA THR A 90 14.64 -8.80 -8.96
C THR A 90 15.74 -8.44 -9.96
N LYS A 91 16.87 -7.90 -9.51
CA LYS A 91 17.99 -7.35 -10.31
C LYS A 91 17.60 -6.19 -11.22
N SER A 92 16.32 -5.85 -11.33
CA SER A 92 15.81 -4.81 -12.21
C SER A 92 14.60 -4.09 -11.61
N PRO A 93 14.72 -3.53 -10.38
CA PRO A 93 13.61 -2.81 -9.79
C PRO A 93 13.27 -1.58 -10.62
N GLY A 94 12.05 -1.57 -11.16
CA GLY A 94 11.58 -0.50 -12.03
C GLY A 94 10.37 -0.92 -12.84
N PRO A 95 9.93 -0.09 -13.77
CA PRO A 95 8.77 -0.39 -14.61
C PRO A 95 9.08 -1.48 -15.64
N GLY A 96 9.18 -2.65 -15.27
CA GLY A 96 9.56 -3.79 -16.08
C GLY A 96 9.97 -4.98 -15.25
N SER A 97 10.08 -4.79 -13.93
CA SER A 97 10.24 -5.88 -12.99
C SER A 97 8.94 -6.65 -12.95
N GLN A 98 8.99 -7.90 -13.38
CA GLN A 98 7.86 -8.80 -13.31
C GLN A 98 7.92 -9.61 -12.03
N LEU A 99 6.76 -9.92 -11.49
CA LEU A 99 6.64 -11.01 -10.54
C LEU A 99 6.92 -12.32 -11.31
N LYS A 100 7.86 -13.13 -10.83
CA LYS A 100 8.13 -14.43 -11.42
C LYS A 100 7.13 -15.44 -10.90
N SER A 101 6.77 -16.44 -11.72
CA SER A 101 5.91 -17.56 -11.30
C SER A 101 6.49 -18.39 -10.14
N SER A 102 7.81 -18.30 -9.91
CA SER A 102 8.49 -18.95 -8.80
C SER A 102 8.43 -18.18 -7.48
N GLU A 103 7.93 -16.95 -7.50
CA GLU A 103 7.74 -16.20 -6.25
C GLU A 103 6.50 -16.73 -5.52
N TYR A 104 6.57 -16.72 -4.20
CA TYR A 104 5.45 -17.09 -3.36
C TYR A 104 4.83 -15.81 -2.78
N THR A 105 3.56 -15.59 -3.11
CA THR A 105 2.85 -14.37 -2.74
C THR A 105 2.04 -14.53 -1.46
N ILE A 106 1.67 -13.40 -0.88
CA ILE A 106 0.76 -13.41 0.27
C ILE A 106 -0.62 -13.98 -0.08
N ALA A 107 -1.06 -13.85 -1.35
CA ALA A 107 -2.33 -14.42 -1.78
C ALA A 107 -2.26 -15.95 -1.83
N GLU A 108 -1.15 -16.52 -2.32
CA GLU A 108 -0.90 -17.97 -2.26
C GLU A 108 -0.84 -18.44 -0.80
N ALA A 109 -0.07 -17.75 0.05
CA ALA A 109 0.04 -18.11 1.47
C ALA A 109 -1.32 -18.12 2.18
N LEU A 110 -2.17 -17.13 1.90
CA LEU A 110 -3.51 -17.08 2.49
C LEU A 110 -4.45 -18.13 1.89
N LYS A 111 -4.36 -18.41 0.58
CA LYS A 111 -5.10 -19.49 -0.07
C LYS A 111 -4.74 -20.86 0.52
N ASP A 112 -3.45 -21.14 0.71
CA ASP A 112 -2.95 -22.37 1.34
C ASP A 112 -3.44 -22.50 2.79
N ASN A 113 -3.75 -21.37 3.45
CA ASN A 113 -4.34 -21.30 4.77
C ASN A 113 -5.89 -21.30 4.77
N GLY A 114 -6.51 -21.66 3.64
CA GLY A 114 -7.96 -21.89 3.52
C GLY A 114 -8.78 -20.63 3.25
N TYR A 115 -8.17 -19.51 2.86
CA TYR A 115 -8.88 -18.29 2.49
C TYR A 115 -9.47 -18.38 1.08
N SER A 116 -10.68 -17.86 0.89
CA SER A 116 -11.15 -17.47 -0.44
C SER A 116 -10.50 -16.15 -0.82
N THR A 117 -9.90 -16.05 -2.00
CA THR A 117 -9.07 -14.93 -2.41
C THR A 117 -9.66 -14.17 -3.59
N LEU A 118 -9.73 -12.84 -3.46
CA LEU A 118 -10.20 -11.91 -4.48
C LEU A 118 -9.20 -10.77 -4.66
N ILE A 119 -8.84 -10.49 -5.91
CA ILE A 119 -8.29 -9.19 -6.30
C ILE A 119 -9.38 -8.39 -7.03
N SER A 120 -9.56 -7.12 -6.64
CA SER A 120 -10.41 -6.17 -7.34
C SER A 120 -9.63 -4.90 -7.63
N GLY A 121 -9.36 -4.62 -8.91
CA GLY A 121 -8.59 -3.49 -9.38
C GLY A 121 -7.16 -3.82 -9.80
N LYS A 122 -6.25 -2.88 -9.62
CA LYS A 122 -4.90 -2.89 -10.19
C LYS A 122 -4.00 -4.01 -9.66
N TRP A 123 -3.48 -4.83 -10.56
CA TRP A 123 -2.40 -5.79 -10.30
C TRP A 123 -1.03 -5.23 -10.67
N HIS A 124 -0.78 -5.00 -11.97
CA HIS A 124 0.43 -4.37 -12.51
C HIS A 124 1.74 -5.13 -12.22
N LEU A 125 1.68 -6.43 -11.97
CA LEU A 125 2.85 -7.28 -11.69
C LEU A 125 3.12 -8.34 -12.76
N SER A 126 2.23 -8.50 -13.73
CA SER A 126 2.39 -9.41 -14.87
C SER A 126 2.77 -8.67 -16.16
N ARG A 127 3.25 -9.45 -17.15
CA ARG A 127 3.47 -9.00 -18.54
C ARG A 127 3.06 -10.09 -19.52
N GLY A 128 1.76 -10.25 -19.76
CA GLY A 128 1.19 -11.06 -20.80
C GLY A 128 1.54 -12.55 -20.78
N LYS A 129 2.74 -12.92 -21.10
CA LYS A 129 3.16 -14.34 -21.29
C LYS A 129 3.95 -14.94 -20.13
N SER A 130 4.04 -14.31 -18.99
CA SER A 130 5.05 -14.65 -17.96
C SER A 130 4.59 -15.56 -16.83
N GLY A 131 3.35 -16.06 -16.84
CA GLY A 131 2.86 -16.92 -15.76
C GLY A 131 2.71 -16.20 -14.41
N SER A 132 2.43 -14.92 -14.43
CA SER A 132 2.30 -14.09 -13.23
C SER A 132 1.01 -13.28 -13.19
N SER A 133 -0.06 -13.82 -13.78
CA SER A 133 -1.40 -13.27 -13.62
C SER A 133 -1.86 -13.36 -12.16
N PRO A 134 -2.83 -12.58 -11.71
CA PRO A 134 -3.38 -12.71 -10.37
C PRO A 134 -3.81 -14.13 -10.02
N GLU A 135 -4.43 -14.83 -10.98
CA GLU A 135 -4.94 -16.19 -10.79
C GLU A 135 -3.82 -17.20 -10.57
N GLU A 136 -2.70 -17.05 -11.29
CA GLU A 136 -1.51 -17.88 -11.13
C GLU A 136 -0.74 -17.58 -9.83
N GLN A 137 -1.02 -16.43 -9.22
CA GLN A 137 -0.38 -15.93 -8.01
C GLN A 137 -1.31 -15.97 -6.78
N GLY A 138 -2.29 -16.88 -6.79
CA GLY A 138 -3.08 -17.24 -5.62
C GLY A 138 -4.45 -16.57 -5.50
N PHE A 139 -4.90 -15.72 -6.45
CA PHE A 139 -6.23 -15.17 -6.43
C PHE A 139 -7.23 -16.07 -7.17
N GLU A 140 -8.25 -16.57 -6.46
CA GLU A 140 -9.32 -17.40 -7.05
C GLU A 140 -10.24 -16.56 -7.95
N ASN A 141 -10.37 -15.26 -7.66
CA ASN A 141 -11.20 -14.34 -8.41
C ASN A 141 -10.44 -13.05 -8.74
N ASN A 142 -10.66 -12.51 -9.93
CA ASN A 142 -10.00 -11.31 -10.44
C ASN A 142 -10.99 -10.39 -11.15
N TYR A 143 -11.16 -9.18 -10.63
CA TYR A 143 -11.95 -8.12 -11.24
C TYR A 143 -11.05 -6.96 -11.68
N GLY A 144 -10.69 -6.94 -12.96
CA GLY A 144 -9.95 -5.84 -13.58
C GLY A 144 -8.45 -5.81 -13.30
N GLY A 145 -7.87 -6.83 -12.66
CA GLY A 145 -6.43 -6.95 -12.48
C GLY A 145 -5.75 -7.48 -13.74
N GLY A 146 -4.70 -6.78 -14.19
CA GLY A 146 -3.95 -7.18 -15.39
C GLY A 146 -2.60 -6.45 -15.47
N ASP A 147 -1.99 -6.45 -16.67
CA ASP A 147 -0.64 -5.94 -16.92
C ASP A 147 -0.52 -4.42 -16.83
N SER A 148 -1.58 -3.71 -17.20
CA SER A 148 -1.55 -2.25 -17.23
C SER A 148 -1.64 -1.63 -15.84
N GLY A 149 -0.85 -0.59 -15.62
CA GLY A 149 -0.89 0.18 -14.39
C GLY A 149 -1.94 1.28 -14.34
N VAL A 150 -2.65 1.54 -15.46
CA VAL A 150 -3.60 2.66 -15.58
C VAL A 150 -4.77 2.29 -16.51
N PRO A 151 -6.00 2.74 -16.23
CA PRO A 151 -7.07 2.71 -17.20
C PRO A 151 -6.83 3.76 -18.29
N LYS A 152 -7.49 3.66 -19.41
CA LYS A 152 -7.46 4.73 -20.44
C LYS A 152 -8.46 5.84 -20.10
N SER A 153 -9.53 5.51 -19.39
CA SER A 153 -10.49 6.40 -18.77
C SER A 153 -11.04 5.74 -17.51
N TYR A 154 -11.45 6.52 -16.53
CA TYR A 154 -12.20 6.04 -15.37
C TYR A 154 -13.70 5.89 -15.63
N PHE A 155 -14.19 6.36 -16.77
CA PHE A 155 -15.60 6.24 -17.16
C PHE A 155 -15.79 5.17 -18.22
N TYR A 156 -16.83 4.32 -18.03
CA TYR A 156 -17.19 3.29 -18.99
C TYR A 156 -17.49 3.91 -20.38
N PRO A 157 -17.02 3.31 -21.46
CA PRO A 157 -16.40 1.99 -21.62
C PRO A 157 -14.87 1.95 -21.35
N TYR A 158 -14.33 2.80 -20.50
CA TYR A 158 -12.92 2.87 -20.07
C TYR A 158 -11.93 3.03 -21.24
N ASN A 159 -12.43 3.54 -22.37
CA ASN A 159 -11.71 3.66 -23.66
C ASN A 159 -11.09 2.33 -24.16
N ILE A 160 -11.70 1.20 -23.83
CA ILE A 160 -11.25 -0.14 -24.24
C ILE A 160 -11.14 -0.25 -25.76
N GLN A 161 -12.10 0.33 -26.51
CA GLN A 161 -12.18 0.26 -27.96
C GLN A 161 -11.15 1.12 -28.71
N LYS A 162 -10.55 2.11 -28.06
CA LYS A 162 -9.53 2.99 -28.68
C LYS A 162 -8.12 2.39 -28.69
N ARG A 163 -7.99 1.13 -28.30
CA ARG A 163 -6.70 0.44 -28.29
C ARG A 163 -6.40 -0.08 -29.67
N GLY A 164 -5.42 0.51 -30.33
CA GLY A 164 -4.86 -0.03 -31.56
C GLY A 164 -4.32 -1.45 -31.34
N LYS A 165 -4.27 -2.25 -32.42
CA LYS A 165 -3.64 -3.56 -32.43
C LYS A 165 -2.26 -3.45 -31.76
N GLY A 166 -2.02 -4.18 -30.67
CA GLY A 166 -0.70 -4.28 -30.04
C GLY A 166 -0.56 -3.70 -28.63
N ASN A 167 -1.63 -3.20 -27.99
CA ASN A 167 -1.53 -2.79 -26.57
C ASN A 167 -1.94 -3.93 -25.64
N GLU A 168 -1.12 -4.99 -25.63
CA GLU A 168 -1.27 -6.17 -24.77
C GLU A 168 -1.14 -5.85 -23.26
N ASN A 169 -0.74 -4.61 -22.92
CA ASN A 169 -0.45 -4.15 -21.57
C ASN A 169 -1.60 -3.41 -20.89
N ALA A 170 -2.81 -3.57 -21.37
CA ALA A 170 -3.95 -2.91 -20.75
C ALA A 170 -4.47 -3.72 -19.54
N PRO A 171 -5.06 -3.04 -18.50
CA PRO A 171 -5.76 -3.78 -17.47
C PRO A 171 -6.84 -4.64 -18.09
N ASP A 172 -7.11 -5.79 -17.49
CA ASP A 172 -8.13 -6.73 -18.00
C ASP A 172 -9.56 -6.23 -17.72
N LEU A 173 -9.78 -4.93 -18.00
CA LEU A 173 -11.08 -4.28 -17.86
C LEU A 173 -12.10 -4.79 -18.88
N THR A 174 -11.62 -5.46 -19.95
CA THR A 174 -12.50 -6.08 -20.97
C THR A 174 -13.32 -7.24 -20.42
N LYS A 175 -12.86 -7.85 -19.32
CA LYS A 175 -13.58 -8.94 -18.64
C LYS A 175 -14.58 -8.43 -17.59
N LEU A 176 -14.59 -7.13 -17.31
CA LEU A 176 -15.61 -6.57 -16.42
C LEU A 176 -16.99 -6.61 -17.07
N PRO A 177 -18.06 -6.84 -16.29
CA PRO A 177 -19.43 -6.77 -16.80
C PRO A 177 -19.71 -5.42 -17.47
N VAL A 178 -20.57 -5.46 -18.49
CA VAL A 178 -21.07 -4.26 -19.16
C VAL A 178 -21.91 -3.46 -18.17
N VAL A 179 -21.68 -2.15 -18.12
CA VAL A 179 -22.45 -1.18 -17.34
C VAL A 179 -22.89 -0.02 -18.23
N GLU A 180 -23.67 0.90 -17.71
CA GLU A 180 -24.10 2.10 -18.43
C GLU A 180 -22.92 3.02 -18.79
N ASP A 181 -23.03 3.71 -19.91
CA ASP A 181 -22.03 4.68 -20.35
C ASP A 181 -21.82 5.76 -19.27
N GLY A 182 -20.56 6.06 -19.00
CA GLY A 182 -20.21 7.02 -17.96
C GLY A 182 -20.17 6.44 -16.55
N TYR A 183 -20.38 5.14 -16.33
CA TYR A 183 -20.23 4.52 -15.01
C TYR A 183 -18.76 4.54 -14.58
N HIS A 184 -18.51 4.93 -13.32
CA HIS A 184 -17.14 5.13 -12.84
C HIS A 184 -16.49 3.80 -12.42
N LEU A 185 -15.25 3.56 -12.87
CA LEU A 185 -14.51 2.31 -12.63
C LEU A 185 -14.38 1.94 -11.15
N THR A 186 -14.11 2.91 -10.30
CA THR A 186 -13.99 2.67 -8.84
C THR A 186 -15.30 2.21 -8.23
N ASP A 187 -16.44 2.76 -8.71
CA ASP A 187 -17.75 2.30 -8.26
C ASP A 187 -18.00 0.87 -8.72
N GLN A 188 -17.73 0.55 -9.99
CA GLN A 188 -17.93 -0.79 -10.53
C GLN A 188 -17.09 -1.84 -9.80
N LEU A 189 -15.81 -1.56 -9.54
CA LEU A 189 -14.94 -2.47 -8.80
C LEU A 189 -15.44 -2.69 -7.37
N THR A 190 -15.98 -1.64 -6.75
CA THR A 190 -16.60 -1.75 -5.42
C THR A 190 -17.88 -2.58 -5.47
N ASP A 191 -18.75 -2.35 -6.46
CA ASP A 191 -20.00 -3.12 -6.64
C ASP A 191 -19.71 -4.61 -6.82
N LEU A 192 -18.74 -4.93 -7.69
CA LEU A 192 -18.30 -6.31 -7.91
C LEU A 192 -17.73 -6.95 -6.65
N THR A 193 -16.99 -6.18 -5.85
CA THR A 193 -16.46 -6.65 -4.56
C THR A 193 -17.58 -6.94 -3.57
N LEU A 194 -18.57 -6.05 -3.47
CA LEU A 194 -19.73 -6.24 -2.58
C LEU A 194 -20.61 -7.43 -3.05
N ASN A 195 -20.84 -7.56 -4.34
CA ASN A 195 -21.55 -8.70 -4.90
C ASN A 195 -20.81 -10.03 -4.65
N TRP A 196 -19.48 -10.03 -4.80
CA TRP A 196 -18.67 -11.20 -4.46
C TRP A 196 -18.81 -11.59 -2.98
N LEU A 197 -18.85 -10.60 -2.09
CA LEU A 197 -19.09 -10.83 -0.67
C LEU A 197 -20.49 -11.41 -0.41
N ASP A 198 -21.52 -10.97 -1.12
CA ASP A 198 -22.88 -11.52 -1.00
C ASP A 198 -22.93 -13.00 -1.45
N ILE A 199 -22.31 -13.34 -2.57
CA ILE A 199 -22.22 -14.71 -3.09
C ILE A 199 -21.46 -15.62 -2.11
N ASN A 200 -20.39 -15.12 -1.50
CA ASN A 200 -19.54 -15.89 -0.58
C ASN A 200 -19.98 -15.82 0.89
N TYR A 201 -21.06 -15.10 1.20
CA TYR A 201 -21.50 -14.86 2.58
C TYR A 201 -21.76 -16.16 3.36
N ILE A 202 -22.34 -17.18 2.72
CA ILE A 202 -22.60 -18.49 3.34
C ILE A 202 -21.27 -19.18 3.71
N ASN A 203 -20.27 -19.11 2.83
CA ASN A 203 -18.94 -19.67 3.07
C ASN A 203 -18.28 -19.03 4.30
N VAL A 204 -18.39 -17.70 4.42
CA VAL A 204 -17.85 -16.94 5.56
C VAL A 204 -18.58 -17.31 6.86
N LYS A 205 -19.90 -17.51 6.82
CA LYS A 205 -20.66 -18.02 7.97
C LYS A 205 -20.22 -19.42 8.38
N ASN A 206 -19.85 -20.26 7.42
CA ASN A 206 -19.35 -21.61 7.64
C ASN A 206 -17.83 -21.65 7.94
N ASN A 207 -17.27 -20.55 8.42
CA ASN A 207 -15.88 -20.40 8.87
C ASN A 207 -14.81 -20.42 7.76
N LYS A 208 -15.17 -20.31 6.47
CA LYS A 208 -14.18 -20.08 5.41
C LYS A 208 -13.87 -18.57 5.32
N PRO A 209 -12.71 -18.10 5.79
CA PRO A 209 -12.37 -16.67 5.76
C PRO A 209 -12.09 -16.20 4.34
N PHE A 210 -12.11 -14.88 4.13
CA PHE A 210 -11.73 -14.28 2.86
C PHE A 210 -10.51 -13.35 2.97
N PHE A 211 -9.75 -13.28 1.89
CA PHE A 211 -8.76 -12.25 1.62
C PHE A 211 -9.17 -11.45 0.38
N ILE A 212 -9.41 -10.18 0.54
CA ILE A 212 -9.69 -9.24 -0.55
C ILE A 212 -8.53 -8.26 -0.66
N TYR A 213 -7.85 -8.27 -1.82
CA TYR A 213 -6.90 -7.25 -2.22
C TYR A 213 -7.66 -6.23 -3.06
N LEU A 214 -8.23 -5.21 -2.40
CA LEU A 214 -8.98 -4.14 -3.05
C LEU A 214 -8.01 -3.03 -3.42
N SER A 215 -7.53 -3.08 -4.65
CA SER A 215 -6.46 -2.25 -5.17
C SER A 215 -6.99 -1.35 -6.27
N HIS A 216 -7.62 -0.23 -5.88
CA HIS A 216 -8.16 0.71 -6.85
C HIS A 216 -7.09 1.32 -7.76
N TYR A 217 -7.48 1.68 -8.99
CA TYR A 217 -6.65 2.47 -9.90
C TYR A 217 -6.60 3.94 -9.49
N GLU A 218 -7.64 4.44 -8.79
CA GLU A 218 -7.60 5.77 -8.17
C GLU A 218 -6.49 5.80 -7.10
N VAL A 219 -5.76 6.88 -7.02
CA VAL A 219 -5.95 8.20 -7.63
C VAL A 219 -4.91 8.50 -8.74
N HIS A 220 -4.49 7.48 -9.49
CA HIS A 220 -3.53 7.59 -10.59
C HIS A 220 -4.15 8.31 -11.80
N THR A 221 -3.30 8.86 -12.68
CA THR A 221 -3.73 9.41 -14.00
C THR A 221 -4.41 8.34 -14.86
N PRO A 222 -5.35 8.73 -15.80
CA PRO A 222 -5.78 10.10 -16.07
C PRO A 222 -6.56 10.69 -14.91
N PHE A 223 -6.50 12.03 -14.74
CA PHE A 223 -7.35 12.67 -13.74
C PHE A 223 -8.73 12.86 -14.32
N GLU A 224 -9.69 12.11 -13.81
CA GLU A 224 -11.09 12.12 -14.25
C GLU A 224 -11.96 11.85 -13.00
N GLY A 225 -12.56 12.90 -12.47
CA GLY A 225 -13.45 12.83 -11.31
C GLY A 225 -14.91 12.84 -11.73
N LYS A 226 -15.81 12.50 -10.83
CA LYS A 226 -17.24 12.73 -11.01
C LYS A 226 -17.53 14.21 -11.06
N ARG A 227 -18.26 14.67 -12.07
CA ARG A 227 -18.52 16.09 -12.33
C ARG A 227 -19.03 16.85 -11.10
N SER A 228 -19.94 16.27 -10.32
CA SER A 228 -20.49 16.91 -9.13
C SER A 228 -19.40 17.15 -8.06
N LEU A 229 -18.45 16.25 -7.91
CA LEU A 229 -17.32 16.40 -6.99
C LEU A 229 -16.27 17.37 -7.54
N GLU A 230 -16.01 17.35 -8.85
CA GLU A 230 -15.12 18.32 -9.48
C GLU A 230 -15.59 19.77 -9.27
N GLU A 231 -16.88 20.04 -9.47
CA GLU A 231 -17.45 21.38 -9.24
C GLU A 231 -17.41 21.78 -7.76
N LYS A 232 -17.65 20.85 -6.83
CA LYS A 232 -17.45 21.08 -5.39
C LYS A 232 -16.02 21.55 -5.11
N TYR A 233 -15.01 20.82 -5.57
CA TYR A 233 -13.61 21.16 -5.30
C TYR A 233 -13.11 22.36 -6.09
N LYS A 234 -13.63 22.63 -7.27
CA LYS A 234 -13.37 23.86 -8.00
C LYS A 234 -13.82 25.10 -7.22
N THR A 235 -15.00 25.02 -6.60
CA THR A 235 -15.50 26.06 -5.71
C THR A 235 -14.60 26.17 -4.46
N LYS A 236 -14.17 25.06 -3.88
CA LYS A 236 -13.26 25.04 -2.72
C LYS A 236 -11.90 25.66 -3.04
N VAL A 237 -11.31 25.38 -4.21
CA VAL A 237 -10.07 26.02 -4.69
C VAL A 237 -10.22 27.52 -4.73
N LYS A 238 -11.32 28.02 -5.33
CA LYS A 238 -11.59 29.47 -5.40
C LYS A 238 -11.74 30.10 -4.01
N SER A 239 -12.43 29.43 -3.09
CA SER A 239 -12.62 29.95 -1.75
C SER A 239 -11.33 30.03 -0.93
N ILE A 240 -10.39 29.09 -1.12
CA ILE A 240 -9.13 29.02 -0.37
C ILE A 240 -8.06 29.94 -0.99
N TYR A 241 -7.97 29.94 -2.32
CA TYR A 241 -6.85 30.56 -3.03
C TYR A 241 -7.23 31.83 -3.83
N GLY A 242 -8.54 32.16 -3.91
CA GLY A 242 -9.05 33.28 -4.69
C GLY A 242 -9.34 32.93 -6.16
N GLU A 243 -10.20 33.69 -6.81
CA GLU A 243 -10.66 33.41 -8.18
C GLU A 243 -9.56 33.53 -9.23
N ASN A 244 -8.62 34.45 -9.04
CA ASN A 244 -7.51 34.71 -9.98
C ASN A 244 -6.27 33.90 -9.71
N ASN A 245 -6.25 33.02 -8.72
CA ASN A 245 -5.07 32.27 -8.29
C ASN A 245 -5.07 30.85 -8.85
N LEU A 246 -5.36 30.72 -10.14
CA LEU A 246 -5.38 29.45 -10.88
C LEU A 246 -3.98 28.99 -11.29
N GLU A 247 -2.94 29.80 -11.06
CA GLU A 247 -1.58 29.41 -11.33
C GLU A 247 -1.15 28.35 -10.32
N ASN A 248 -0.85 27.16 -10.85
CA ASN A 248 -0.18 26.10 -10.09
C ASN A 248 1.22 26.58 -9.71
N PRO A 249 1.51 26.95 -8.47
CA PRO A 249 2.85 27.36 -8.10
C PRO A 249 3.77 26.14 -8.09
N PHE A 250 4.86 26.23 -8.82
CA PHE A 250 5.91 25.23 -8.88
C PHE A 250 7.21 25.80 -8.34
N PHE A 251 8.00 24.91 -7.77
CA PHE A 251 9.38 25.14 -7.43
C PHE A 251 10.24 24.17 -8.25
N TYR A 252 11.29 24.69 -8.88
CA TYR A 252 12.24 23.86 -9.64
C TYR A 252 13.49 23.58 -8.81
N GLU A 253 13.87 22.32 -8.75
CA GLU A 253 15.13 21.86 -8.18
C GLU A 253 15.78 20.86 -9.16
N LYS A 254 17.08 21.04 -9.46
CA LYS A 254 17.80 20.17 -10.41
C LYS A 254 17.70 18.69 -10.11
N THR A 255 17.59 18.32 -8.83
CA THR A 255 17.57 16.94 -8.36
C THR A 255 16.17 16.32 -8.29
N THR A 256 15.11 17.13 -8.35
CA THR A 256 13.73 16.67 -8.21
C THR A 256 12.79 17.15 -9.32
N GLY A 257 13.29 18.02 -10.21
CA GLY A 257 12.47 18.66 -11.23
C GLY A 257 11.53 19.72 -10.68
N GLU A 258 10.41 19.97 -11.36
CA GLU A 258 9.37 20.87 -10.89
C GLU A 258 8.53 20.19 -9.80
N THR A 259 8.42 20.83 -8.65
CA THR A 259 7.62 20.38 -7.49
C THR A 259 6.39 21.25 -7.32
N LYS A 260 5.21 20.62 -7.18
CA LYS A 260 3.95 21.30 -6.90
C LYS A 260 3.91 21.79 -5.44
N LEU A 261 3.59 23.08 -5.24
CA LEU A 261 3.70 23.71 -3.91
C LEU A 261 2.43 23.64 -3.04
N ARG A 262 1.28 23.30 -3.62
CA ARG A 262 0.02 23.23 -2.86
C ARG A 262 -0.94 22.18 -3.37
N GLN A 263 -1.87 21.78 -2.53
CA GLN A 263 -2.99 20.89 -2.86
C GLN A 263 -4.13 21.75 -3.43
N ASP A 264 -4.30 21.75 -4.76
CA ASP A 264 -5.28 22.58 -5.48
C ASP A 264 -5.85 21.92 -6.75
N ASN A 265 -5.45 20.67 -7.05
CA ASN A 265 -6.03 19.95 -8.17
C ASN A 265 -7.43 19.45 -7.80
N HIS A 266 -8.47 20.15 -8.29
CA HIS A 266 -9.85 19.88 -7.98
C HIS A 266 -10.33 18.53 -8.54
N ILE A 267 -9.80 18.08 -9.68
CA ILE A 267 -10.13 16.77 -10.27
C ILE A 267 -9.54 15.64 -9.42
N TYR A 268 -8.28 15.77 -9.03
CA TYR A 268 -7.65 14.81 -8.13
C TYR A 268 -8.36 14.73 -6.77
N ALA A 269 -8.82 15.89 -6.24
CA ALA A 269 -9.60 15.93 -5.02
C ALA A 269 -10.95 15.21 -5.15
N ALA A 270 -11.61 15.35 -6.31
CA ALA A 270 -12.84 14.63 -6.63
C ALA A 270 -12.62 13.11 -6.67
N MET A 271 -11.50 12.67 -7.23
CA MET A 271 -11.12 11.24 -7.24
C MET A 271 -10.88 10.72 -5.81
N ILE A 272 -10.17 11.48 -4.97
CA ILE A 272 -9.96 11.10 -3.55
C ILE A 272 -11.30 10.94 -2.81
N GLU A 273 -12.22 11.88 -2.97
CA GLU A 273 -13.52 11.80 -2.29
C GLU A 273 -14.36 10.64 -2.84
N ASN A 274 -14.30 10.36 -4.14
CA ASN A 274 -14.95 9.19 -4.72
C ASN A 274 -14.38 7.88 -4.14
N LEU A 275 -13.07 7.78 -4.01
CA LEU A 275 -12.38 6.67 -3.36
C LEU A 275 -12.83 6.51 -1.90
N ASP A 276 -12.88 7.61 -1.12
CA ASP A 276 -13.34 7.60 0.27
C ASP A 276 -14.78 7.13 0.40
N ASN A 277 -15.67 7.57 -0.50
CA ASN A 277 -17.06 7.15 -0.54
C ASN A 277 -17.18 5.64 -0.78
N ASN A 278 -16.38 5.08 -1.69
CA ASN A 278 -16.33 3.66 -2.00
C ASN A 278 -15.73 2.85 -0.85
N PHE A 279 -14.67 3.34 -0.22
CA PHE A 279 -14.15 2.77 1.03
C PHE A 279 -15.25 2.71 2.10
N GLY A 280 -16.00 3.79 2.29
CA GLY A 280 -17.12 3.85 3.22
C GLY A 280 -18.23 2.83 2.90
N ARG A 281 -18.51 2.55 1.62
CA ARG A 281 -19.47 1.52 1.19
C ARG A 281 -19.06 0.13 1.67
N VAL A 282 -17.78 -0.23 1.48
CA VAL A 282 -17.24 -1.53 1.95
C VAL A 282 -17.36 -1.65 3.47
N ILE A 283 -16.98 -0.62 4.22
CA ILE A 283 -17.06 -0.64 5.69
C ILE A 283 -18.51 -0.76 6.19
N ARG A 284 -19.45 -0.02 5.58
CA ARG A 284 -20.89 -0.13 5.91
C ARG A 284 -21.41 -1.54 5.64
N TYR A 285 -21.02 -2.15 4.52
CA TYR A 285 -21.39 -3.53 4.20
C TYR A 285 -20.91 -4.51 5.26
N LEU A 286 -19.65 -4.46 5.65
CA LEU A 286 -19.07 -5.33 6.69
C LEU A 286 -19.83 -5.19 8.02
N LYS A 287 -20.18 -3.96 8.41
CA LYS A 287 -20.94 -3.71 9.65
C LYS A 287 -22.36 -4.26 9.54
N LYS A 288 -23.07 -4.01 8.45
CA LYS A 288 -24.44 -4.48 8.20
C LYS A 288 -24.55 -6.01 8.28
N ASN A 289 -23.53 -6.70 7.77
CA ASN A 289 -23.51 -8.16 7.69
C ASN A 289 -22.77 -8.84 8.87
N ASN A 290 -22.45 -8.10 9.94
CA ASN A 290 -21.74 -8.60 11.12
C ASN A 290 -20.35 -9.23 10.83
N LEU A 291 -19.71 -8.81 9.74
CA LEU A 291 -18.36 -9.27 9.35
C LEU A 291 -17.25 -8.38 9.94
N TYR A 292 -17.56 -7.11 10.24
CA TYR A 292 -16.59 -6.09 10.64
C TYR A 292 -15.72 -6.50 11.83
N LYS A 293 -16.33 -7.09 12.88
CA LYS A 293 -15.63 -7.46 14.13
C LYS A 293 -14.53 -8.49 13.90
N ASN A 294 -14.72 -9.40 12.94
CA ASN A 294 -13.73 -10.43 12.59
C ASN A 294 -13.06 -10.16 11.25
N THR A 295 -12.83 -8.89 10.89
CA THR A 295 -12.12 -8.50 9.68
C THR A 295 -10.94 -7.61 10.04
N ILE A 296 -9.75 -8.00 9.57
CA ILE A 296 -8.55 -7.16 9.55
C ILE A 296 -8.68 -6.24 8.34
N ILE A 297 -8.57 -4.93 8.55
CA ILE A 297 -8.60 -3.92 7.49
C ILE A 297 -7.26 -3.20 7.49
N VAL A 298 -6.51 -3.33 6.40
CA VAL A 298 -5.29 -2.57 6.13
C VAL A 298 -5.62 -1.50 5.11
N PHE A 299 -5.33 -0.24 5.42
CA PHE A 299 -5.40 0.87 4.47
C PHE A 299 -4.01 1.43 4.26
N THR A 300 -3.56 1.51 3.00
CA THR A 300 -2.26 2.09 2.65
C THR A 300 -2.20 2.52 1.19
N SER A 301 -1.09 3.16 0.80
CA SER A 301 -0.74 3.50 -0.58
C SER A 301 0.42 2.63 -1.07
N ASP A 302 0.53 2.46 -2.38
CA ASP A 302 1.68 1.76 -2.95
C ASP A 302 2.97 2.60 -2.95
N HIS A 303 2.89 3.93 -3.03
CA HIS A 303 4.00 4.88 -2.84
C HIS A 303 3.47 6.32 -2.66
N GLY A 304 4.38 7.29 -2.60
CA GLY A 304 4.00 8.70 -2.41
C GLY A 304 3.34 9.34 -3.63
N GLY A 305 2.65 10.44 -3.39
CA GLY A 305 1.85 11.14 -4.40
C GLY A 305 2.66 11.76 -5.53
N LEU A 306 2.03 11.94 -6.69
CA LEU A 306 2.63 12.54 -7.88
C LEU A 306 2.72 14.05 -7.73
N SER A 307 3.80 14.55 -7.14
CA SER A 307 4.05 15.98 -6.87
C SER A 307 5.19 16.58 -7.70
N ASN A 308 5.93 15.75 -8.45
CA ASN A 308 7.12 16.15 -9.19
C ASN A 308 7.08 15.72 -10.65
N ARG A 309 7.73 16.53 -11.51
CA ARG A 309 7.87 16.21 -12.92
C ARG A 309 9.20 16.72 -13.51
N GLY A 310 9.72 16.00 -14.49
CA GLY A 310 10.83 16.48 -15.33
C GLY A 310 10.37 17.11 -16.65
N ASN A 311 9.08 17.00 -16.96
CA ASN A 311 8.45 17.54 -18.17
C ASN A 311 7.05 18.10 -17.84
N GLY A 312 6.32 18.59 -18.85
CA GLY A 312 5.02 19.24 -18.69
C GLY A 312 3.81 18.34 -18.30
N ARG A 313 4.03 17.14 -17.75
CA ARG A 313 2.91 16.26 -17.33
C ARG A 313 2.09 16.90 -16.20
N PRO A 314 0.77 16.67 -16.14
CA PRO A 314 -0.06 17.11 -15.02
C PRO A 314 0.42 16.51 -13.69
N LEU A 315 0.39 17.31 -12.61
CA LEU A 315 0.69 16.88 -11.26
C LEU A 315 -0.57 16.78 -10.42
N ALA A 316 -0.62 15.73 -9.59
CA ALA A 316 -1.74 15.41 -8.73
C ALA A 316 -1.81 16.36 -7.53
N THR A 317 -0.78 16.32 -6.70
CA THR A 317 -0.79 16.83 -5.33
C THR A 317 0.51 17.52 -4.96
N SER A 318 0.56 18.06 -3.75
CA SER A 318 1.77 18.51 -3.07
C SER A 318 2.04 17.65 -1.85
N ASN A 319 3.23 17.08 -1.76
CA ASN A 319 3.66 16.29 -0.60
C ASN A 319 4.32 17.14 0.51
N LEU A 320 4.42 18.46 0.30
CA LEU A 320 5.07 19.33 1.28
C LEU A 320 4.49 19.19 2.69
N PRO A 321 5.34 19.24 3.75
CA PRO A 321 6.76 19.61 3.74
C PRO A 321 7.73 18.49 3.35
N LEU A 322 7.24 17.28 3.01
CA LEU A 322 8.09 16.17 2.54
C LEU A 322 8.67 16.50 1.17
N ARG A 323 9.96 16.17 0.96
CA ARG A 323 10.65 16.44 -0.29
C ARG A 323 10.22 15.48 -1.38
N ALA A 324 9.98 16.02 -2.57
CA ALA A 324 9.67 15.31 -3.80
C ALA A 324 8.38 14.44 -3.72
N GLY A 325 8.29 13.42 -4.58
CA GLY A 325 7.13 12.54 -4.69
C GLY A 325 7.45 11.28 -5.48
N LYS A 326 6.44 10.71 -6.12
CA LYS A 326 6.54 9.49 -6.95
C LYS A 326 7.83 9.45 -7.77
N GLY A 327 8.55 8.34 -7.69
CA GLY A 327 9.83 8.11 -8.37
C GLY A 327 11.05 8.42 -7.51
N HIS A 328 10.93 9.23 -6.47
CA HIS A 328 12.05 9.63 -5.62
C HIS A 328 12.11 8.85 -4.32
N ASN A 329 13.33 8.47 -3.89
CA ASN A 329 13.55 7.88 -2.57
C ASN A 329 13.52 8.91 -1.43
N TYR A 330 13.28 10.21 -1.71
CA TYR A 330 12.99 11.22 -0.70
C TYR A 330 11.66 10.94 0.01
N GLU A 331 11.48 11.52 1.21
CA GLU A 331 10.31 11.23 2.06
C GLU A 331 8.97 11.36 1.31
N GLY A 332 8.80 12.36 0.45
CA GLY A 332 7.56 12.54 -0.31
C GLY A 332 7.26 11.42 -1.32
N GLY A 333 8.28 10.67 -1.76
CA GLY A 333 8.10 9.58 -2.72
C GLY A 333 7.87 8.21 -2.08
N ILE A 334 8.29 8.03 -0.82
CA ILE A 334 8.26 6.72 -0.16
C ILE A 334 7.42 6.67 1.11
N LYS A 335 7.19 7.79 1.78
CA LYS A 335 6.36 7.84 2.99
C LYS A 335 4.89 7.78 2.59
N ILE A 336 4.14 6.87 3.20
CA ILE A 336 2.77 6.52 2.81
C ILE A 336 1.84 6.50 4.01
N PRO A 337 0.55 6.85 3.84
CA PRO A 337 -0.44 6.65 4.89
C PRO A 337 -0.62 5.15 5.17
N LEU A 338 -0.68 4.78 6.45
CA LEU A 338 -0.93 3.41 6.90
C LEU A 338 -1.71 3.41 8.19
N PHE A 339 -2.80 2.67 8.21
CA PHE A 339 -3.42 2.20 9.45
C PHE A 339 -3.92 0.77 9.31
N VAL A 340 -4.04 0.09 10.44
CA VAL A 340 -4.60 -1.26 10.52
C VAL A 340 -5.67 -1.29 11.60
N VAL A 341 -6.83 -1.87 11.27
CA VAL A 341 -7.97 -2.03 12.16
C VAL A 341 -8.32 -3.51 12.27
N TRP A 342 -8.52 -3.98 13.49
CA TRP A 342 -9.22 -5.22 13.82
C TRP A 342 -9.88 -5.01 15.16
N GLU A 343 -11.19 -4.94 15.16
CA GLU A 343 -11.97 -4.51 16.34
C GLU A 343 -11.64 -5.35 17.58
N ASN A 344 -11.30 -4.69 18.68
CA ASN A 344 -10.92 -5.29 19.97
C ASN A 344 -9.65 -6.18 19.97
N LYS A 345 -8.95 -6.29 18.86
CA LYS A 345 -7.70 -7.06 18.74
C LYS A 345 -6.49 -6.15 18.51
N ILE A 346 -6.65 -5.07 17.74
CA ILE A 346 -5.61 -4.06 17.50
C ILE A 346 -5.86 -2.85 18.40
N LYS A 347 -4.79 -2.31 18.98
CA LYS A 347 -4.84 -1.10 19.80
C LYS A 347 -5.08 0.13 18.93
N ARG A 348 -5.85 1.06 19.46
CA ARG A 348 -6.07 2.38 18.83
C ARG A 348 -4.91 3.31 19.18
N GLY A 349 -4.53 4.15 18.23
CA GLY A 349 -3.53 5.19 18.46
C GLY A 349 -2.49 5.31 17.38
N TRP A 350 -1.33 5.84 17.74
CA TRP A 350 -0.19 6.06 16.86
C TRP A 350 1.01 5.22 17.27
N SER A 351 1.65 4.59 16.29
CA SER A 351 2.93 3.90 16.47
C SER A 351 4.07 4.69 15.82
N ASN A 352 5.22 4.70 16.48
CA ASN A 352 6.48 5.21 15.93
C ASN A 352 7.32 4.12 15.25
N THR A 353 6.88 2.87 15.30
CA THR A 353 7.56 1.74 14.64
C THR A 353 7.75 2.04 13.15
N ILE A 354 8.95 1.78 12.65
CA ILE A 354 9.27 1.92 11.23
C ILE A 354 8.75 0.68 10.50
N VAL A 355 7.86 0.91 9.54
CA VAL A 355 7.21 -0.16 8.74
C VAL A 355 7.46 0.13 7.26
N THR A 356 7.71 -0.89 6.48
CA THR A 356 7.85 -0.79 5.02
C THR A 356 6.95 -1.80 4.31
N GLY A 357 6.69 -1.60 3.02
CA GLY A 357 5.77 -2.43 2.24
C GLY A 357 6.07 -3.93 2.30
N ILE A 358 7.34 -4.33 2.47
CA ILE A 358 7.72 -5.74 2.60
C ILE A 358 7.28 -6.39 3.92
N ASP A 359 6.89 -5.60 4.92
CA ASP A 359 6.55 -6.08 6.26
C ASP A 359 5.09 -6.57 6.35
N HIS A 360 4.27 -6.27 5.35
CA HIS A 360 2.86 -6.69 5.35
C HIS A 360 2.72 -8.21 5.29
N PHE A 361 3.52 -8.89 4.48
CA PHE A 361 3.45 -10.33 4.30
C PHE A 361 3.63 -11.08 5.65
N PRO A 362 4.76 -10.97 6.37
CA PRO A 362 4.94 -11.67 7.64
C PRO A 362 3.96 -11.20 8.71
N THR A 363 3.52 -9.93 8.67
CA THR A 363 2.56 -9.41 9.65
C THR A 363 1.19 -10.05 9.50
N LEU A 364 0.70 -10.20 8.28
CA LEU A 364 -0.61 -10.81 8.05
C LEU A 364 -0.61 -12.30 8.41
N LEU A 365 0.47 -13.04 8.12
CA LEU A 365 0.60 -14.43 8.57
C LEU A 365 0.56 -14.53 10.11
N GLU A 366 1.34 -13.71 10.81
CA GLU A 366 1.36 -13.73 12.27
C GLU A 366 0.01 -13.29 12.88
N LEU A 367 -0.73 -12.39 12.22
CA LEU A 367 -2.06 -11.97 12.68
C LEU A 367 -3.12 -13.07 12.57
N ILE A 368 -3.00 -13.95 11.59
CA ILE A 368 -3.91 -15.08 11.43
C ILE A 368 -3.48 -16.31 12.24
N GLY A 369 -2.38 -16.22 12.97
CA GLY A 369 -1.87 -17.28 13.84
C GLY A 369 -0.96 -18.29 13.13
N GLU A 370 -0.49 -17.97 11.93
CA GLU A 370 0.43 -18.82 11.17
C GLU A 370 1.89 -18.43 11.40
N ASP A 371 2.76 -19.40 11.21
CA ASP A 371 4.21 -19.20 11.32
C ASP A 371 4.75 -18.35 10.17
N ILE A 372 5.79 -17.59 10.48
CA ILE A 372 6.52 -16.81 9.49
C ILE A 372 7.38 -17.74 8.66
N ILE A 373 7.20 -17.73 7.33
CA ILE A 373 7.92 -18.57 6.39
C ILE A 373 9.16 -17.83 5.90
N ASN A 374 10.21 -17.76 6.73
CA ASN A 374 11.40 -16.94 6.47
C ASN A 374 12.08 -17.21 5.12
N GLU A 375 12.05 -18.45 4.64
CA GLU A 375 12.63 -18.84 3.34
C GLU A 375 11.88 -18.20 2.16
N LYS A 376 10.63 -17.82 2.37
CA LYS A 376 9.78 -17.26 1.31
C LYS A 376 9.82 -15.73 1.26
N HIS A 377 9.85 -15.05 2.43
CA HIS A 377 9.80 -13.58 2.50
C HIS A 377 10.99 -12.99 3.29
N VAL A 378 12.16 -13.37 2.93
CA VAL A 378 13.45 -13.17 3.63
C VAL A 378 13.79 -11.77 4.17
N ASP A 379 13.10 -10.71 3.76
CA ASP A 379 13.43 -9.32 4.12
C ASP A 379 12.40 -8.67 5.07
N GLY A 380 11.15 -9.10 5.01
CA GLY A 380 10.06 -8.50 5.79
C GLY A 380 10.16 -8.83 7.28
N LEU A 381 9.77 -7.88 8.12
CA LEU A 381 9.68 -8.03 9.58
C LEU A 381 8.27 -7.75 10.05
N SER A 382 7.65 -8.70 10.76
CA SER A 382 6.32 -8.48 11.30
C SER A 382 6.28 -7.31 12.28
N PHE A 383 5.27 -6.45 12.14
CA PHE A 383 4.97 -5.36 13.07
C PHE A 383 3.73 -5.65 13.95
N ARG A 384 3.32 -6.93 14.07
CA ARG A 384 2.21 -7.36 14.91
C ARG A 384 2.34 -6.87 16.36
N LYS A 385 3.55 -6.88 16.94
CA LYS A 385 3.78 -6.39 18.31
C LYS A 385 3.28 -4.95 18.49
N SER A 386 3.58 -4.08 17.53
CA SER A 386 3.07 -2.69 17.54
C SER A 386 1.55 -2.62 17.45
N LEU A 387 0.94 -3.45 16.62
CA LEU A 387 -0.52 -3.49 16.45
C LEU A 387 -1.26 -3.86 17.73
N ILE A 388 -0.71 -4.77 18.53
CA ILE A 388 -1.30 -5.15 19.83
C ILE A 388 -0.87 -4.26 20.99
N GLY A 389 -0.20 -3.15 20.71
CA GLY A 389 0.23 -2.15 21.69
C GLY A 389 1.46 -2.56 22.52
N LYS A 390 2.22 -3.56 22.08
CA LYS A 390 3.53 -3.89 22.65
C LYS A 390 4.61 -3.02 22.04
N ASN A 391 5.61 -2.66 22.84
CA ASN A 391 6.75 -1.91 22.31
C ASN A 391 7.51 -2.75 21.26
N GLN A 392 7.74 -2.16 20.13
CA GLN A 392 8.54 -2.73 19.05
C GLN A 392 9.52 -1.67 18.56
N ASP A 393 10.65 -1.57 19.29
CA ASP A 393 11.74 -0.72 18.83
C ASP A 393 12.51 -1.43 17.71
N ASN A 394 12.34 -0.94 16.51
CA ASN A 394 13.09 -1.37 15.32
C ASN A 394 13.97 -0.23 14.77
N SER A 395 14.29 0.76 15.57
CA SER A 395 15.13 1.90 15.17
C SER A 395 16.53 1.50 14.71
N LYS A 396 17.01 0.34 15.15
CA LYS A 396 18.30 -0.22 14.72
C LYS A 396 18.23 -1.05 13.44
N ARG A 397 17.01 -1.32 12.91
CA ARG A 397 16.83 -2.01 11.63
C ARG A 397 17.10 -1.05 10.49
N PRO A 398 18.10 -1.32 9.61
CA PRO A 398 18.22 -0.57 8.39
C PRO A 398 17.12 -0.97 7.41
N ILE A 399 16.53 0.00 6.73
CA ILE A 399 15.62 -0.21 5.60
C ILE A 399 16.18 0.47 4.36
N TYR A 400 16.00 -0.18 3.20
CA TYR A 400 16.68 0.20 1.97
C TYR A 400 15.71 0.47 0.83
N TRP A 401 16.07 1.42 -0.03
CA TRP A 401 15.42 1.67 -1.32
C TRP A 401 16.49 1.73 -2.40
N HIS A 402 16.24 1.07 -3.51
CA HIS A 402 17.19 1.03 -4.62
C HIS A 402 16.48 1.31 -5.93
N SER A 403 16.84 2.42 -6.57
CA SER A 403 16.23 2.92 -7.80
C SER A 403 17.29 3.08 -8.90
N PRO A 404 17.75 1.99 -9.56
CA PRO A 404 18.83 2.02 -10.55
C PRO A 404 18.35 2.52 -11.92
N ARG A 405 17.03 2.61 -12.15
CA ARG A 405 16.42 3.02 -13.42
C ARG A 405 15.62 4.30 -13.25
N PRO A 406 16.29 5.46 -13.29
CA PRO A 406 15.62 6.73 -13.11
C PRO A 406 14.76 7.10 -14.33
N ARG A 407 13.83 8.03 -14.11
CA ARG A 407 13.01 8.66 -15.15
C ARG A 407 13.08 10.18 -15.08
N PRO A 408 14.24 10.79 -15.36
CA PRO A 408 14.45 12.22 -15.17
C PRO A 408 13.46 13.06 -15.96
N GLN A 409 13.10 12.65 -17.18
CA GLN A 409 12.11 13.36 -18.01
C GLN A 409 10.67 13.22 -17.51
N SER A 410 10.33 12.17 -16.74
CA SER A 410 8.97 11.93 -16.28
C SER A 410 8.74 12.49 -14.88
N THR A 411 9.54 12.04 -13.92
CA THR A 411 9.40 12.36 -12.49
C THR A 411 10.57 13.18 -11.93
N GLY A 412 11.61 13.42 -12.71
CA GLY A 412 12.77 14.22 -12.29
C GLY A 412 13.80 13.45 -11.47
N ASP A 413 13.60 12.15 -11.22
CA ASP A 413 14.42 11.34 -10.33
C ASP A 413 15.74 10.91 -10.96
N LEU A 414 16.73 10.66 -10.10
CA LEU A 414 18.08 10.17 -10.44
C LEU A 414 18.31 8.78 -9.83
N ALA A 415 19.23 8.02 -10.43
CA ALA A 415 19.61 6.70 -9.92
C ALA A 415 20.28 6.83 -8.55
N ASN A 416 19.78 6.10 -7.56
CA ASN A 416 20.37 6.10 -6.22
C ASN A 416 19.96 4.87 -5.41
N THR A 417 20.74 4.63 -4.35
CA THR A 417 20.34 3.77 -3.24
C THR A 417 20.20 4.60 -1.98
N ALA A 418 19.14 4.40 -1.22
CA ALA A 418 18.97 5.05 0.07
C ALA A 418 18.88 4.01 1.19
N VAL A 419 19.37 4.38 2.38
CA VAL A 419 19.23 3.62 3.62
C VAL A 419 18.71 4.53 4.72
N ARG A 420 17.75 4.04 5.49
CA ARG A 420 17.33 4.66 6.74
C ARG A 420 17.66 3.74 7.91
N ILE A 421 18.26 4.29 8.96
CA ILE A 421 18.41 3.64 10.27
C ILE A 421 18.12 4.67 11.37
N GLY A 422 17.13 4.38 12.20
CA GLY A 422 16.67 5.32 13.23
C GLY A 422 16.21 6.65 12.61
N ASP A 423 16.81 7.75 13.07
CA ASP A 423 16.50 9.11 12.64
C ASP A 423 17.29 9.57 11.40
N TYR A 424 18.28 8.77 10.94
CA TYR A 424 19.17 9.16 9.85
C TYR A 424 18.83 8.42 8.54
N LYS A 425 18.94 9.15 7.45
CA LYS A 425 18.74 8.64 6.10
C LYS A 425 19.85 9.13 5.18
N LEU A 426 20.49 8.21 4.46
CA LEU A 426 21.57 8.50 3.53
C LEU A 426 21.18 8.05 2.13
N PHE A 427 21.57 8.86 1.15
CA PHE A 427 21.45 8.56 -0.27
C PHE A 427 22.84 8.45 -0.90
N ASP A 428 23.05 7.40 -1.67
CA ASP A 428 24.20 7.20 -2.55
C ASP A 428 23.73 7.36 -3.99
N PHE A 429 23.96 8.54 -4.57
CA PHE A 429 23.78 8.83 -5.99
C PHE A 429 25.04 8.40 -6.73
N TYR A 430 25.23 7.11 -6.84
CA TYR A 430 26.47 6.49 -7.30
C TYR A 430 26.88 6.89 -8.73
N ARG A 431 25.94 7.24 -9.62
CA ARG A 431 26.25 7.72 -10.97
C ARG A 431 26.75 9.15 -11.00
N GLU A 432 26.32 9.97 -10.06
CA GLU A 432 26.72 11.38 -9.89
C GLU A 432 27.88 11.57 -8.90
N GLY A 433 28.31 10.51 -8.21
CA GLY A 433 29.32 10.58 -7.16
C GLY A 433 28.91 11.45 -5.98
N ARG A 434 27.61 11.60 -5.71
CA ARG A 434 27.04 12.52 -4.73
C ARG A 434 26.43 11.75 -3.58
N ILE A 435 26.75 12.18 -2.34
CA ILE A 435 26.18 11.62 -1.11
C ILE A 435 25.35 12.68 -0.39
N GLU A 436 24.17 12.29 0.07
CA GLU A 436 23.34 13.13 0.92
C GLU A 436 23.00 12.39 2.22
N LEU A 437 23.06 13.11 3.35
CA LEU A 437 22.74 12.59 4.68
C LEU A 437 21.79 13.54 5.40
N TYR A 438 20.69 13.04 5.92
CA TYR A 438 19.67 13.83 6.61
C TYR A 438 19.29 13.23 7.96
N ASN A 439 18.96 14.09 8.93
CA ASN A 439 18.24 13.67 10.14
C ASN A 439 16.76 13.93 9.93
N ILE A 440 16.03 12.93 9.45
CA ILE A 440 14.62 13.06 9.03
C ILE A 440 13.63 13.31 10.17
N LYS A 441 14.03 13.10 11.42
CA LYS A 441 13.22 13.48 12.59
C LYS A 441 13.22 14.99 12.81
N LYS A 442 14.35 15.65 12.56
CA LYS A 442 14.52 17.11 12.71
C LYS A 442 14.27 17.86 11.40
N ASP A 443 14.46 17.20 10.27
CA ASP A 443 14.39 17.75 8.92
C ASP A 443 13.63 16.79 7.99
N GLN A 444 12.30 16.78 8.14
CA GLN A 444 11.41 15.95 7.30
C GLN A 444 11.42 16.36 5.82
N GLY A 445 11.83 17.59 5.55
CA GLY A 445 11.93 18.13 4.19
C GLY A 445 13.25 17.84 3.49
N GLU A 446 14.19 17.14 4.17
CA GLU A 446 15.50 16.76 3.61
C GLU A 446 16.23 17.96 2.94
N LYS A 447 16.26 19.10 3.68
CA LYS A 447 16.82 20.38 3.22
C LYS A 447 18.27 20.58 3.64
N ASN A 448 18.69 20.01 4.78
CA ASN A 448 19.98 20.25 5.40
C ASN A 448 20.89 19.02 5.25
N ASN A 449 21.66 18.95 4.17
CA ASN A 449 22.60 17.86 3.97
C ASN A 449 23.72 17.89 5.04
N LEU A 450 23.85 16.80 5.78
CA LEU A 450 24.82 16.63 6.88
C LEU A 450 26.04 15.80 6.47
N ALA A 451 26.16 15.38 5.19
CA ALA A 451 27.19 14.45 4.75
C ALA A 451 28.63 14.94 5.06
N GLU A 452 28.89 16.23 4.87
CA GLU A 452 30.20 16.85 5.20
C GLU A 452 30.37 17.15 6.70
N LYS A 453 29.25 17.43 7.40
CA LYS A 453 29.28 17.76 8.83
C LYS A 453 29.39 16.51 9.73
N MET A 454 29.00 15.35 9.22
CA MET A 454 28.96 14.07 9.95
C MET A 454 29.67 12.94 9.20
N PRO A 455 30.99 13.08 8.91
CA PRO A 455 31.71 12.12 8.06
C PRO A 455 31.69 10.69 8.59
N LYS A 456 31.78 10.50 9.90
CA LYS A 456 31.69 9.15 10.52
C LYS A 456 30.32 8.49 10.29
N LYS A 457 29.23 9.26 10.46
CA LYS A 457 27.88 8.73 10.22
C LYS A 457 27.64 8.49 8.73
N ARG A 458 28.13 9.36 7.85
CA ARG A 458 28.12 9.16 6.40
C ARG A 458 28.76 7.83 6.01
N GLU A 459 29.99 7.57 6.50
CA GLU A 459 30.74 6.34 6.19
C GLU A 459 30.02 5.08 6.72
N GLU A 460 29.51 5.15 7.96
CA GLU A 460 28.72 4.05 8.56
C GLU A 460 27.54 3.66 7.65
N LEU A 461 26.72 4.63 7.22
CA LEU A 461 25.55 4.34 6.42
C LEU A 461 25.88 3.98 4.97
N LEU A 462 26.95 4.55 4.42
CA LEU A 462 27.44 4.19 3.09
C LEU A 462 27.90 2.72 3.05
N ASN A 463 28.59 2.27 4.09
CA ASN A 463 29.01 0.88 4.23
C ASN A 463 27.80 -0.07 4.36
N LEU A 464 26.73 0.33 5.06
CA LEU A 464 25.48 -0.44 5.07
C LEU A 464 24.89 -0.60 3.65
N ILE A 465 24.86 0.47 2.85
CA ILE A 465 24.41 0.40 1.45
C ILE A 465 25.27 -0.55 0.63
N LYS A 466 26.60 -0.41 0.68
CA LYS A 466 27.54 -1.24 -0.09
C LYS A 466 27.39 -2.73 0.25
N ASN A 467 27.39 -3.04 1.55
CA ASN A 467 27.24 -4.41 2.03
C ASN A 467 25.88 -5.01 1.62
N TRP A 468 24.80 -4.23 1.77
CA TRP A 468 23.47 -4.71 1.39
C TRP A 468 23.36 -4.94 -0.12
N ARG A 469 23.83 -4.01 -0.97
CA ARG A 469 23.83 -4.20 -2.43
C ARG A 469 24.59 -5.45 -2.84
N SER A 470 25.77 -5.67 -2.25
CA SER A 470 26.57 -6.87 -2.51
C SER A 470 25.86 -8.15 -2.07
N SER A 471 25.18 -8.12 -0.91
CA SER A 471 24.50 -9.31 -0.37
C SER A 471 23.32 -9.81 -1.19
N ILE A 472 22.72 -8.94 -2.02
CA ILE A 472 21.56 -9.24 -2.87
C ILE A 472 21.87 -9.14 -4.37
N ASP A 473 23.12 -8.92 -4.72
CA ASP A 473 23.58 -8.76 -6.11
C ASP A 473 22.77 -7.69 -6.86
N ALA A 474 22.55 -6.53 -6.20
CA ALA A 474 21.81 -5.41 -6.77
C ALA A 474 22.64 -4.71 -7.86
N ILE A 475 22.01 -4.43 -9.00
CA ILE A 475 22.64 -3.70 -10.12
C ILE A 475 22.73 -2.19 -9.83
N GLU A 476 23.70 -1.51 -10.45
CA GLU A 476 23.88 -0.04 -10.46
C GLU A 476 23.44 0.62 -11.76
#